data_26c1d3ef216483864689e69154534eb1
#
_entry.id   26c1d3ef216483864689e69154534eb1
#
_cell.length_a   1.000
_cell.length_b   1.000
_cell.length_c   1.000
_cell.angle_alpha   90.00
_cell.angle_beta   90.00
_cell.angle_gamma   90.00
#
_symmetry.space_group_name_H-M   'P 1'
#
loop_
_entity.id
_entity.type
_entity.pdbx_description
1 polymer ?
#
loop_
_entity_poly.entity_id
_entity_poly.type
_entity_poly.pdbx_seq_one_letter_code
_entity_poly.pdbx_strand_id
1 'polypeptide(L)'
;MFALSGFESALVGLVLGAVGCVVGGLRWLRVAQREHYIAGSVHRFALRWWLPSTNVVNSVVYILAFLASEATVRSDFSRSIKLLLIAFSVACALAFPLGLRLRGRTSKLALTARLKRLGLMANALAVLVMALAAAIHLPYLFDGIVPLLYPLFVDGALWLLAPIEARDLTRFVVRAEEKLRRIDPKIVAVTGSFGKTTTKNFIFSLLSESMRCTVTPASFNNRGGLARSVNETLDESTEIFIAEMGTFARGEIADLCSWIHPDIAVICALGPVHLERFGSEDEILRAKLEITTDPEVVIVCIDYPKLALAANELEASGKRVWRVSEFDFGAKVSVRTNDEGEFVVYHEQRRIGSLPQADAPAGNIGCAVAVALELGIDADVIAKGLQRLTASPNRLTATIVSSSGVEVLDDTYNSNPAGARRALAALDRRRQGGKRATVVTPGMVELGDRQYLENLRLGRSIAEVATTAIVVGTTNRRALDEGLAERTAEGGALVTQVVHVRTREQAVAWVRAHLGDLDTVLYENDLPDHFP
;
A
#
# COMPACT_ATOMS: atom_id res chain seq x y z
N MET A 1 29.54 26.38 41.95
CA MET A 1 29.55 25.99 40.53
C MET A 1 30.12 24.56 40.47
N PHE A 2 29.24 23.55 40.47
CA PHE A 2 29.62 22.13 40.61
C PHE A 2 30.32 21.65 39.32
N ALA A 3 31.63 21.41 39.40
CA ALA A 3 32.34 20.72 38.33
C ALA A 3 31.96 19.21 38.40
N LEU A 4 31.11 18.79 37.52
CA LEU A 4 30.78 17.36 37.33
C LEU A 4 32.07 16.57 37.13
N SER A 5 32.21 15.41 37.81
CA SER A 5 33.32 14.50 37.59
C SER A 5 33.31 13.93 36.17
N GLY A 6 34.37 13.32 35.69
CA GLY A 6 34.42 12.69 34.37
C GLY A 6 33.31 11.65 34.19
N PHE A 7 33.00 10.90 35.24
CA PHE A 7 31.93 9.92 35.30
C PHE A 7 30.54 10.55 35.17
N GLU A 8 30.27 11.66 35.86
CA GLU A 8 28.97 12.35 35.79
C GLU A 8 28.72 12.95 34.41
N SER A 9 29.75 13.46 33.73
CA SER A 9 29.65 13.96 32.35
C SER A 9 29.32 12.84 31.35
N ALA A 10 29.95 11.66 31.50
CA ALA A 10 29.68 10.50 30.69
C ALA A 10 28.23 9.96 30.92
N LEU A 11 27.78 9.97 32.17
CA LEU A 11 26.40 9.55 32.51
C LEU A 11 25.37 10.50 31.91
N VAL A 12 25.58 11.82 31.94
CA VAL A 12 24.69 12.80 31.33
C VAL A 12 24.66 12.61 29.81
N GLY A 13 25.78 12.40 29.14
CA GLY A 13 25.85 12.10 27.72
C GLY A 13 25.04 10.83 27.36
N LEU A 14 25.26 9.74 28.10
CA LEU A 14 24.53 8.49 27.93
C LEU A 14 23.01 8.69 28.09
N VAL A 15 22.58 9.44 29.08
CA VAL A 15 21.15 9.73 29.32
C VAL A 15 20.57 10.54 28.16
N LEU A 16 21.26 11.59 27.70
CA LEU A 16 20.82 12.40 26.57
C LEU A 16 20.75 11.58 25.28
N GLY A 17 21.74 10.74 25.00
CA GLY A 17 21.75 9.81 23.87
C GLY A 17 20.60 8.81 23.94
N ALA A 18 20.36 8.22 25.11
CA ALA A 18 19.24 7.28 25.32
C ALA A 18 17.88 7.95 25.11
N VAL A 19 17.69 9.18 25.63
CA VAL A 19 16.46 9.96 25.37
C VAL A 19 16.31 10.26 23.88
N GLY A 20 17.39 10.62 23.19
CA GLY A 20 17.40 10.82 21.74
C GLY A 20 16.96 9.55 20.98
N CYS A 21 17.47 8.39 21.38
CA CYS A 21 17.08 7.10 20.79
C CYS A 21 15.61 6.77 21.05
N VAL A 22 15.10 6.95 22.26
CA VAL A 22 13.70 6.65 22.61
C VAL A 22 12.74 7.56 21.86
N VAL A 23 12.94 8.87 21.93
CA VAL A 23 11.99 9.85 21.37
C VAL A 23 12.14 9.94 19.84
N GLY A 24 13.35 10.09 19.32
CA GLY A 24 13.63 10.11 17.88
C GLY A 24 13.31 8.77 17.22
N GLY A 25 13.56 7.68 17.94
CA GLY A 25 13.33 6.31 17.51
C GLY A 25 11.88 5.97 17.19
N LEU A 26 10.89 6.62 17.81
CA LEU A 26 9.47 6.39 17.51
C LEU A 26 9.13 6.58 16.02
N ARG A 27 9.80 7.50 15.33
CA ARG A 27 9.61 7.72 13.88
C ARG A 27 10.10 6.52 13.08
N TRP A 28 11.26 5.99 13.45
CA TRP A 28 11.87 4.85 12.78
C TRP A 28 11.14 3.54 13.08
N LEU A 29 10.60 3.40 14.29
CA LEU A 29 9.70 2.29 14.64
C LEU A 29 8.41 2.34 13.80
N ARG A 30 7.88 3.55 13.54
CA ARG A 30 6.75 3.73 12.63
C ARG A 30 7.13 3.32 11.20
N VAL A 31 8.32 3.66 10.73
CA VAL A 31 8.84 3.19 9.43
C VAL A 31 8.91 1.67 9.40
N ALA A 32 9.49 1.03 10.42
CA ALA A 32 9.55 -0.43 10.51
C ALA A 32 8.16 -1.09 10.46
N GLN A 33 7.19 -0.54 11.18
CA GLN A 33 5.82 -1.03 11.17
C GLN A 33 5.20 -0.95 9.78
N ARG A 34 5.45 0.12 9.06
CA ARG A 34 4.97 0.37 7.73
C ARG A 34 5.66 -0.49 6.67
N GLU A 35 6.97 -0.67 6.79
CA GLU A 35 7.77 -1.58 5.95
C GLU A 35 7.56 -3.07 6.34
N HIS A 36 6.42 -3.37 6.99
CA HIS A 36 6.02 -4.73 7.39
C HIS A 36 7.04 -5.47 8.25
N TYR A 37 7.89 -4.74 8.99
CA TYR A 37 8.96 -5.29 9.84
C TYR A 37 10.00 -6.12 9.07
N ILE A 38 10.30 -5.72 7.82
CA ILE A 38 11.32 -6.36 7.00
C ILE A 38 12.70 -5.84 7.43
N ALA A 39 13.58 -6.73 7.87
CA ALA A 39 14.94 -6.37 8.24
C ALA A 39 15.70 -5.75 7.04
N GLY A 40 16.43 -4.69 7.28
CA GLY A 40 17.15 -3.95 6.24
C GLY A 40 16.28 -2.93 5.48
N SER A 41 14.99 -2.82 5.75
CA SER A 41 14.15 -1.82 5.10
C SER A 41 14.29 -0.42 5.70
N VAL A 42 14.52 -0.33 7.00
CA VAL A 42 14.53 0.95 7.73
C VAL A 42 15.75 1.79 7.38
N HIS A 43 16.95 1.19 7.32
CA HIS A 43 18.13 1.96 6.90
C HIS A 43 18.10 2.33 5.41
N ARG A 44 17.60 1.46 4.52
CA ARG A 44 17.40 1.82 3.10
C ARG A 44 16.45 2.99 2.95
N PHE A 45 15.39 3.00 3.75
CA PHE A 45 14.48 4.13 3.82
C PHE A 45 15.19 5.38 4.36
N ALA A 46 15.98 5.27 5.44
CA ALA A 46 16.75 6.38 6.00
C ALA A 46 17.71 6.98 4.96
N LEU A 47 18.38 6.14 4.16
CA LEU A 47 19.26 6.61 3.08
C LEU A 47 18.50 7.42 2.03
N ARG A 48 17.26 7.07 1.69
CA ARG A 48 16.42 7.88 0.78
C ARG A 48 16.12 9.27 1.35
N TRP A 49 16.02 9.41 2.66
CA TRP A 49 15.79 10.69 3.34
C TRP A 49 17.06 11.49 3.60
N TRP A 50 18.21 10.83 3.73
CA TRP A 50 19.49 11.47 4.00
C TRP A 50 20.20 11.94 2.75
N LEU A 51 20.11 11.19 1.64
CA LEU A 51 20.94 11.41 0.44
C LEU A 51 20.26 12.17 -0.73
N PRO A 52 18.93 12.34 -0.84
CA PRO A 52 18.38 12.92 -2.06
C PRO A 52 18.68 14.42 -2.17
N SER A 53 18.92 14.85 -3.39
CA SER A 53 19.17 16.25 -3.78
C SER A 53 18.05 17.21 -3.35
N THR A 54 16.84 16.69 -3.12
CA THR A 54 15.66 17.45 -2.65
C THR A 54 15.66 17.73 -1.16
N ASN A 55 16.47 17.01 -0.36
CA ASN A 55 16.55 17.12 1.09
C ASN A 55 17.94 17.55 1.58
N VAL A 56 18.61 18.41 0.82
CA VAL A 56 19.96 18.94 1.16
C VAL A 56 20.02 19.47 2.61
N VAL A 57 18.94 20.10 3.08
CA VAL A 57 18.85 20.61 4.47
C VAL A 57 19.01 19.48 5.49
N ASN A 58 18.35 18.32 5.28
CA ASN A 58 18.50 17.16 6.17
C ASN A 58 19.95 16.67 6.17
N SER A 59 20.55 16.51 5.00
CA SER A 59 21.94 16.05 4.86
C SER A 59 22.92 17.00 5.53
N VAL A 60 22.75 18.32 5.34
CA VAL A 60 23.60 19.34 5.99
C VAL A 60 23.48 19.27 7.51
N VAL A 61 22.27 19.11 8.05
CA VAL A 61 22.08 19.04 9.51
C VAL A 61 22.69 17.77 10.10
N TYR A 62 22.57 16.61 9.43
CA TYR A 62 23.25 15.39 9.87
C TYR A 62 24.77 15.54 9.84
N ILE A 63 25.34 16.17 8.79
CA ILE A 63 26.78 16.48 8.71
C ILE A 63 27.20 17.41 9.85
N LEU A 64 26.43 18.46 10.12
CA LEU A 64 26.73 19.41 11.21
C LEU A 64 26.65 18.72 12.58
N ALA A 65 25.66 17.85 12.81
CA ALA A 65 25.55 17.07 14.03
C ALA A 65 26.73 16.09 14.21
N PHE A 66 27.16 15.44 13.11
CA PHE A 66 28.36 14.60 13.11
C PHE A 66 29.62 15.41 13.43
N LEU A 67 29.84 16.53 12.75
CA LEU A 67 30.99 17.42 13.01
C LEU A 67 30.98 17.96 14.43
N ALA A 68 29.82 18.32 14.98
CA ALA A 68 29.68 18.73 16.36
C ALA A 68 30.08 17.62 17.33
N SER A 69 29.66 16.38 17.08
CA SER A 69 30.08 15.22 17.89
C SER A 69 31.58 14.97 17.79
N GLU A 70 32.18 15.02 16.59
CA GLU A 70 33.62 14.88 16.36
C GLU A 70 34.40 15.97 17.10
N ALA A 71 33.93 17.24 17.06
CA ALA A 71 34.57 18.33 17.75
C ALA A 71 34.63 18.12 19.27
N THR A 72 33.70 17.38 19.87
CA THR A 72 33.72 17.07 21.31
C THR A 72 34.86 16.16 21.69
N VAL A 73 35.31 15.30 20.77
CA VAL A 73 36.38 14.30 21.01
C VAL A 73 37.77 14.96 20.91
N ARG A 74 37.96 15.78 19.88
CA ARG A 74 39.28 16.28 19.47
C ARG A 74 39.71 17.59 20.11
N SER A 75 38.81 18.25 20.83
CA SER A 75 39.06 19.58 21.36
C SER A 75 39.23 19.59 22.88
N ASP A 76 40.06 20.53 23.37
CA ASP A 76 40.21 20.85 24.79
C ASP A 76 39.07 21.74 25.33
N PHE A 77 37.89 21.68 24.69
CA PHE A 77 36.74 22.46 25.14
C PHE A 77 36.34 22.12 26.56
N SER A 78 35.85 23.13 27.26
CA SER A 78 35.29 22.95 28.60
C SER A 78 34.13 21.91 28.55
N ARG A 79 33.91 21.20 29.66
CA ARG A 79 32.85 20.21 29.79
C ARG A 79 31.48 20.75 29.42
N SER A 80 31.19 22.01 29.76
CA SER A 80 29.93 22.66 29.42
C SER A 80 29.71 22.77 27.90
N ILE A 81 30.77 23.12 27.16
CA ILE A 81 30.70 23.19 25.68
C ILE A 81 30.49 21.79 25.09
N LYS A 82 31.19 20.77 25.61
CA LYS A 82 30.99 19.38 25.15
C LYS A 82 29.56 18.90 25.36
N LEU A 83 28.96 19.16 26.52
CA LEU A 83 27.55 18.80 26.78
C LEU A 83 26.58 19.58 25.88
N LEU A 84 26.83 20.85 25.58
CA LEU A 84 26.04 21.64 24.64
C LEU A 84 26.10 21.05 23.22
N LEU A 85 27.27 20.60 22.77
CA LEU A 85 27.43 19.96 21.46
C LEU A 85 26.71 18.61 21.36
N ILE A 86 26.75 17.82 22.44
CA ILE A 86 25.98 16.56 22.52
C ILE A 86 24.47 16.85 22.49
N ALA A 87 24.02 17.82 23.30
CA ALA A 87 22.61 18.22 23.31
C ALA A 87 22.16 18.73 21.95
N PHE A 88 23.02 19.47 21.23
CA PHE A 88 22.74 19.89 19.86
C PHE A 88 22.63 18.72 18.90
N SER A 89 23.54 17.73 18.94
CA SER A 89 23.47 16.52 18.11
C SER A 89 22.20 15.74 18.38
N VAL A 90 21.82 15.56 19.65
CA VAL A 90 20.58 14.90 20.04
C VAL A 90 19.34 15.69 19.56
N ALA A 91 19.36 17.02 19.71
CA ALA A 91 18.27 17.87 19.20
C ALA A 91 18.11 17.74 17.68
N CYS A 92 19.23 17.65 16.94
CA CYS A 92 19.21 17.36 15.52
C CYS A 92 18.57 15.97 15.24
N ALA A 93 18.97 14.93 15.95
CA ALA A 93 18.38 13.60 15.80
C ALA A 93 16.87 13.56 16.14
N LEU A 94 16.41 14.39 17.06
CA LEU A 94 14.99 14.53 17.41
C LEU A 94 14.21 15.33 16.37
N ALA A 95 14.81 16.34 15.75
CA ALA A 95 14.15 17.19 14.78
C ALA A 95 14.07 16.55 13.40
N PHE A 96 15.07 15.78 13.01
CA PHE A 96 15.25 15.26 11.66
C PHE A 96 15.00 13.74 11.56
N PRO A 97 14.58 13.22 10.38
CA PRO A 97 14.38 13.97 9.14
C PRO A 97 13.14 14.86 9.17
N LEU A 98 13.28 16.07 8.63
CA LEU A 98 12.17 17.00 8.46
C LEU A 98 11.12 16.37 7.52
N GLY A 99 9.86 16.47 7.91
CA GLY A 99 8.76 15.89 7.13
C GLY A 99 8.33 14.49 7.57
N LEU A 100 9.19 13.69 8.18
CA LEU A 100 8.82 12.38 8.73
C LEU A 100 8.09 12.56 10.08
N ARG A 101 6.76 12.57 10.05
CA ARG A 101 5.91 12.82 11.22
C ARG A 101 5.57 11.53 11.97
N LEU A 102 5.34 11.61 13.30
CA LEU A 102 4.84 10.51 14.12
C LEU A 102 3.38 10.17 13.81
N ARG A 103 2.59 11.17 13.44
CA ARG A 103 1.19 11.02 13.05
C ARG A 103 1.09 11.20 11.54
N GLY A 104 1.17 10.11 10.80
CA GLY A 104 0.85 10.10 9.38
C GLY A 104 -0.62 9.81 9.15
N ARG A 105 -1.16 10.19 8.00
CA ARG A 105 -2.56 9.98 7.63
C ARG A 105 -2.85 8.53 7.31
N THR A 106 -1.98 7.90 6.55
CA THR A 106 -2.15 6.55 6.01
C THR A 106 -1.81 5.46 7.01
N SER A 107 -0.97 5.76 8.02
CA SER A 107 -0.60 4.81 9.06
C SER A 107 -0.28 5.54 10.37
N LYS A 108 -1.19 5.43 11.34
CA LYS A 108 -0.91 5.85 12.72
C LYS A 108 0.07 4.85 13.34
N LEU A 109 1.01 5.34 14.16
CA LEU A 109 1.84 4.46 14.97
C LEU A 109 0.94 3.66 15.92
N ALA A 110 0.85 2.35 15.70
CA ALA A 110 0.11 1.44 16.56
C ALA A 110 1.08 0.75 17.52
N LEU A 111 0.93 1.01 18.81
CA LEU A 111 1.79 0.44 19.87
C LEU A 111 1.44 -1.03 20.14
N THR A 112 1.59 -1.89 19.13
CA THR A 112 1.40 -3.33 19.23
C THR A 112 2.47 -3.98 20.12
N ALA A 113 2.19 -5.18 20.66
CA ALA A 113 3.18 -5.95 21.42
C ALA A 113 4.48 -6.18 20.61
N ARG A 114 4.35 -6.43 19.31
CA ARG A 114 5.48 -6.57 18.38
C ARG A 114 6.32 -5.29 18.31
N LEU A 115 5.67 -4.14 18.13
CA LEU A 115 6.37 -2.86 18.07
C LEU A 115 7.07 -2.52 19.38
N LYS A 116 6.45 -2.82 20.53
CA LYS A 116 7.05 -2.62 21.86
C LYS A 116 8.30 -3.49 22.04
N ARG A 117 8.25 -4.78 21.66
CA ARG A 117 9.42 -5.68 21.68
C ARG A 117 10.54 -5.15 20.78
N LEU A 118 10.20 -4.72 19.55
CA LEU A 118 11.17 -4.13 18.63
C LEU A 118 11.82 -2.87 19.20
N GLY A 119 11.04 -1.95 19.74
CA GLY A 119 11.53 -0.72 20.35
C GLY A 119 12.44 -0.99 21.56
N LEU A 120 12.05 -1.94 22.43
CA LEU A 120 12.86 -2.34 23.56
C LEU A 120 14.23 -2.91 23.11
N MET A 121 14.23 -3.82 22.14
CA MET A 121 15.46 -4.43 21.61
C MET A 121 16.35 -3.39 20.92
N ALA A 122 15.79 -2.52 20.07
CA ALA A 122 16.55 -1.48 19.39
C ALA A 122 17.18 -0.49 20.37
N ASN A 123 16.44 -0.08 21.42
CA ASN A 123 16.98 0.76 22.49
C ASN A 123 18.04 0.03 23.32
N ALA A 124 17.86 -1.25 23.62
CA ALA A 124 18.87 -2.05 24.34
C ALA A 124 20.17 -2.13 23.55
N LEU A 125 20.11 -2.38 22.23
CA LEU A 125 21.28 -2.36 21.36
C LEU A 125 21.97 -0.98 21.32
N ALA A 126 21.21 0.08 21.21
CA ALA A 126 21.75 1.45 21.21
C ALA A 126 22.45 1.77 22.55
N VAL A 127 21.81 1.46 23.68
CA VAL A 127 22.39 1.66 25.02
C VAL A 127 23.65 0.80 25.22
N LEU A 128 23.62 -0.45 24.73
CA LEU A 128 24.80 -1.32 24.80
C LEU A 128 25.99 -0.73 24.04
N VAL A 129 25.76 -0.23 22.83
CA VAL A 129 26.83 0.43 22.02
C VAL A 129 27.35 1.67 22.72
N MET A 130 26.48 2.52 23.29
CA MET A 130 26.88 3.69 24.06
C MET A 130 27.68 3.29 25.31
N ALA A 131 27.24 2.26 26.03
CA ALA A 131 27.95 1.77 27.22
C ALA A 131 29.33 1.17 26.89
N LEU A 132 29.44 0.41 25.79
CA LEU A 132 30.73 -0.12 25.31
C LEU A 132 31.68 1.04 24.91
N ALA A 133 31.17 2.06 24.22
CA ALA A 133 31.95 3.24 23.86
C ALA A 133 32.44 3.98 25.10
N ALA A 134 31.60 4.12 26.12
CA ALA A 134 31.99 4.69 27.41
C ALA A 134 33.10 3.88 28.09
N ALA A 135 33.04 2.54 28.03
CA ALA A 135 34.04 1.67 28.61
C ALA A 135 35.43 1.77 27.96
N ILE A 136 35.48 2.09 26.66
CA ILE A 136 36.74 2.30 25.92
C ILE A 136 37.11 3.77 25.78
N HIS A 137 36.54 4.64 26.63
CA HIS A 137 36.81 6.07 26.69
C HIS A 137 36.50 6.87 25.42
N LEU A 138 35.51 6.44 24.63
CA LEU A 138 34.96 7.17 23.47
C LEU A 138 33.53 7.72 23.71
N PRO A 139 33.19 8.24 24.92
CA PRO A 139 31.79 8.49 25.28
C PRO A 139 31.12 9.58 24.47
N TYR A 140 31.87 10.61 24.09
CA TYR A 140 31.29 11.81 23.48
C TYR A 140 30.94 11.61 22.00
N LEU A 141 31.71 10.82 21.29
CA LEU A 141 31.47 10.51 19.87
C LEU A 141 30.16 9.74 19.68
N PHE A 142 29.89 8.78 20.57
CA PHE A 142 28.77 7.87 20.41
C PHE A 142 27.45 8.42 20.94
N ASP A 143 27.48 9.23 22.00
CA ASP A 143 26.27 9.78 22.62
C ASP A 143 25.49 10.71 21.67
N GLY A 144 26.19 11.41 20.75
CA GLY A 144 25.56 12.26 19.74
C GLY A 144 25.23 11.54 18.43
N ILE A 145 26.04 10.53 18.03
CA ILE A 145 25.90 9.82 16.74
C ILE A 145 24.90 8.66 16.81
N VAL A 146 24.83 7.94 17.93
CA VAL A 146 23.94 6.78 18.08
C VAL A 146 22.48 7.11 17.75
N PRO A 147 21.87 8.21 18.23
CA PRO A 147 20.53 8.58 17.84
C PRO A 147 20.36 8.82 16.32
N LEU A 148 21.39 9.33 15.65
CA LEU A 148 21.38 9.52 14.19
C LEU A 148 21.39 8.18 13.43
N LEU A 149 22.11 7.19 13.98
CA LEU A 149 22.23 5.85 13.41
C LEU A 149 21.12 4.90 13.86
N TYR A 150 20.09 5.40 14.57
CA TYR A 150 19.03 4.58 15.13
C TYR A 150 18.32 3.67 14.11
N PRO A 151 18.14 4.02 12.81
CA PRO A 151 17.63 3.10 11.80
C PRO A 151 18.37 1.77 11.72
N LEU A 152 19.69 1.76 11.92
CA LEU A 152 20.51 0.54 11.93
C LEU A 152 20.22 -0.34 13.14
N PHE A 153 19.98 0.26 14.31
CA PHE A 153 19.59 -0.47 15.51
C PHE A 153 18.21 -1.10 15.38
N VAL A 154 17.27 -0.41 14.70
CA VAL A 154 15.96 -1.00 14.40
C VAL A 154 16.10 -2.19 13.47
N ASP A 155 16.91 -2.10 12.41
CA ASP A 155 17.14 -3.24 11.50
C ASP A 155 17.88 -4.39 12.19
N GLY A 156 18.89 -4.10 13.03
CA GLY A 156 19.56 -5.09 13.85
C GLY A 156 18.60 -5.80 14.82
N ALA A 157 17.71 -5.05 15.45
CA ALA A 157 16.67 -5.62 16.32
C ALA A 157 15.67 -6.48 15.55
N LEU A 158 15.27 -6.06 14.34
CA LEU A 158 14.42 -6.88 13.45
C LEU A 158 15.08 -8.21 13.12
N TRP A 159 16.37 -8.17 12.77
CA TRP A 159 17.12 -9.39 12.48
C TRP A 159 17.25 -10.32 13.70
N LEU A 160 17.54 -9.80 14.88
CA LEU A 160 17.66 -10.57 16.12
C LEU A 160 16.33 -11.16 16.59
N LEU A 161 15.22 -10.44 16.39
CA LEU A 161 13.88 -10.88 16.78
C LEU A 161 13.24 -11.81 15.73
N ALA A 162 13.75 -11.85 14.49
CA ALA A 162 13.18 -12.64 13.40
C ALA A 162 12.89 -14.11 13.77
N PRO A 163 13.79 -14.87 14.44
CA PRO A 163 13.51 -16.26 14.78
C PRO A 163 12.40 -16.41 15.84
N ILE A 164 12.26 -15.46 16.76
CA ILE A 164 11.21 -15.45 17.78
C ILE A 164 9.87 -15.16 17.13
N GLU A 165 9.83 -14.12 16.30
CA GLU A 165 8.63 -13.70 15.55
C GLU A 165 8.17 -14.82 14.59
N ALA A 166 9.10 -15.51 13.93
CA ALA A 166 8.78 -16.63 13.06
C ALA A 166 8.16 -17.81 13.84
N ARG A 167 8.67 -18.13 15.04
CA ARG A 167 8.09 -19.18 15.89
C ARG A 167 6.69 -18.81 16.38
N ASP A 168 6.50 -17.58 16.84
CA ASP A 168 5.18 -17.10 17.29
C ASP A 168 4.16 -17.15 16.14
N LEU A 169 4.57 -16.69 14.95
CA LEU A 169 3.73 -16.73 13.75
C LEU A 169 3.42 -18.18 13.34
N THR A 170 4.39 -19.08 13.37
CA THR A 170 4.19 -20.49 13.02
C THR A 170 3.15 -21.13 13.94
N ARG A 171 3.24 -20.93 15.26
CA ARG A 171 2.24 -21.44 16.22
C ARG A 171 0.85 -20.90 15.93
N PHE A 172 0.77 -19.62 15.54
CA PHE A 172 -0.49 -18.96 15.22
C PHE A 172 -1.10 -19.49 13.92
N VAL A 173 -0.27 -19.78 12.91
CA VAL A 173 -0.67 -20.40 11.65
C VAL A 173 -1.13 -21.84 11.86
N VAL A 174 -0.39 -22.65 12.64
CA VAL A 174 -0.79 -24.04 12.95
C VAL A 174 -2.18 -24.10 13.58
N ARG A 175 -2.48 -23.20 14.53
CA ARG A 175 -3.84 -23.12 15.10
C ARG A 175 -4.92 -22.77 14.06
N ALA A 176 -4.58 -21.88 13.12
CA ALA A 176 -5.50 -21.50 12.03
C ALA A 176 -5.74 -22.69 11.09
N GLU A 177 -4.68 -23.41 10.72
CA GLU A 177 -4.75 -24.64 9.91
C GLU A 177 -5.58 -25.74 10.58
N GLU A 178 -5.36 -26.01 11.87
CA GLU A 178 -6.16 -26.94 12.65
C GLU A 178 -7.64 -26.55 12.68
N LYS A 179 -7.92 -25.25 12.81
CA LYS A 179 -9.28 -24.72 12.78
C LYS A 179 -9.94 -24.89 11.40
N LEU A 180 -9.21 -24.60 10.32
CA LEU A 180 -9.69 -24.84 8.95
C LEU A 180 -10.02 -26.31 8.70
N ARG A 181 -9.13 -27.23 9.08
CA ARG A 181 -9.37 -28.67 8.96
C ARG A 181 -10.57 -29.15 9.77
N ARG A 182 -10.82 -28.57 10.94
CA ARG A 182 -11.96 -28.95 11.79
C ARG A 182 -13.29 -28.48 11.23
N ILE A 183 -13.33 -27.24 10.73
CA ILE A 183 -14.56 -26.64 10.16
C ILE A 183 -14.81 -27.13 8.75
N ASP A 184 -13.73 -27.39 8.00
CA ASP A 184 -13.72 -27.89 6.62
C ASP A 184 -14.59 -27.04 5.66
N PRO A 185 -14.47 -25.71 5.66
CA PRO A 185 -15.22 -24.87 4.75
C PRO A 185 -14.66 -24.98 3.34
N LYS A 186 -15.49 -24.82 2.31
CA LYS A 186 -14.98 -24.65 0.95
C LYS A 186 -14.24 -23.32 0.82
N ILE A 187 -13.03 -23.32 0.27
CA ILE A 187 -12.14 -22.18 0.28
C ILE A 187 -11.98 -21.56 -1.11
N VAL A 188 -12.34 -20.28 -1.21
CA VAL A 188 -12.14 -19.46 -2.42
C VAL A 188 -10.98 -18.51 -2.17
N ALA A 189 -9.85 -18.72 -2.85
CA ALA A 189 -8.68 -17.84 -2.75
C ALA A 189 -8.66 -16.83 -3.90
N VAL A 190 -8.44 -15.55 -3.57
CA VAL A 190 -8.46 -14.46 -4.55
C VAL A 190 -7.12 -13.74 -4.56
N THR A 191 -6.46 -13.70 -5.73
CA THR A 191 -5.27 -12.89 -5.97
C THR A 191 -5.41 -12.00 -7.20
N GLY A 192 -4.47 -11.12 -7.40
CA GLY A 192 -4.39 -10.19 -8.52
C GLY A 192 -3.44 -9.03 -8.22
N SER A 193 -2.96 -8.36 -9.24
CA SER A 193 -2.16 -7.14 -9.07
C SER A 193 -2.98 -6.03 -8.41
N PHE A 194 -4.23 -5.90 -8.83
CA PHE A 194 -5.25 -5.01 -8.26
C PHE A 194 -6.62 -5.70 -8.28
N GLY A 195 -7.63 -5.09 -7.67
CA GLY A 195 -8.99 -5.65 -7.68
C GLY A 195 -9.29 -6.75 -6.67
N LYS A 196 -8.30 -7.33 -5.98
CA LYS A 196 -8.47 -8.43 -5.01
C LYS A 196 -9.59 -8.19 -3.98
N THR A 197 -9.50 -7.09 -3.24
CA THR A 197 -10.47 -6.75 -2.19
C THR A 197 -11.86 -6.50 -2.77
N THR A 198 -11.94 -5.88 -3.94
CA THR A 198 -13.21 -5.65 -4.64
C THR A 198 -13.85 -6.96 -5.08
N THR A 199 -13.06 -7.84 -5.74
CA THR A 199 -13.53 -9.18 -6.16
C THR A 199 -13.99 -10.01 -4.97
N LYS A 200 -13.19 -10.04 -3.90
CA LYS A 200 -13.53 -10.73 -2.65
C LYS A 200 -14.86 -10.24 -2.07
N ASN A 201 -15.06 -8.94 -2.00
CA ASN A 201 -16.29 -8.35 -1.48
C ASN A 201 -17.50 -8.64 -2.38
N PHE A 202 -17.31 -8.65 -3.71
CA PHE A 202 -18.36 -9.02 -4.66
C PHE A 202 -18.73 -10.50 -4.53
N ILE A 203 -17.75 -11.40 -4.39
CA ILE A 203 -18.00 -12.81 -4.12
C ILE A 203 -18.84 -12.95 -2.84
N PHE A 204 -18.41 -12.30 -1.76
CA PHE A 204 -19.15 -12.31 -0.49
C PHE A 204 -20.58 -11.81 -0.66
N SER A 205 -20.78 -10.68 -1.36
CA SER A 205 -22.10 -10.10 -1.59
C SER A 205 -23.04 -11.04 -2.39
N LEU A 206 -22.52 -11.76 -3.39
CA LEU A 206 -23.30 -12.68 -4.20
C LEU A 206 -23.65 -13.99 -3.47
N LEU A 207 -22.77 -14.45 -2.55
CA LEU A 207 -22.94 -15.72 -1.87
C LEU A 207 -23.70 -15.63 -0.55
N SER A 208 -23.57 -14.51 0.18
CA SER A 208 -24.00 -14.38 1.58
C SER A 208 -25.50 -14.55 1.85
N GLU A 209 -26.35 -14.49 0.84
CA GLU A 209 -27.78 -14.78 0.97
C GLU A 209 -28.12 -16.28 0.90
N SER A 210 -27.26 -17.04 0.23
CA SER A 210 -27.49 -18.48 -0.01
C SER A 210 -26.60 -19.37 0.83
N MET A 211 -25.45 -18.87 1.29
CA MET A 211 -24.42 -19.62 1.99
C MET A 211 -23.84 -18.82 3.16
N ARG A 212 -23.44 -19.50 4.21
CA ARG A 212 -22.75 -18.87 5.34
C ARG A 212 -21.29 -18.63 5.00
N CYS A 213 -20.99 -17.38 4.63
CA CYS A 213 -19.68 -16.97 4.16
C CYS A 213 -18.90 -16.24 5.24
N THR A 214 -17.63 -16.59 5.41
CA THR A 214 -16.64 -15.79 6.15
C THR A 214 -15.63 -15.24 5.16
N VAL A 215 -15.29 -13.95 5.30
CA VAL A 215 -14.36 -13.25 4.40
C VAL A 215 -13.22 -12.62 5.18
N THR A 216 -12.01 -12.63 4.63
CA THR A 216 -10.88 -11.93 5.26
C THR A 216 -11.16 -10.44 5.44
N PRO A 217 -11.05 -9.89 6.67
CA PRO A 217 -11.32 -8.47 6.95
C PRO A 217 -10.34 -7.55 6.22
N ALA A 218 -10.80 -6.38 5.82
CA ALA A 218 -9.98 -5.34 5.17
C ALA A 218 -9.07 -5.93 4.07
N SER A 219 -7.76 -5.69 4.14
CA SER A 219 -6.73 -6.27 3.26
C SER A 219 -5.82 -7.25 4.02
N PHE A 220 -6.39 -8.10 4.89
CA PHE A 220 -5.66 -9.18 5.55
C PHE A 220 -5.36 -10.28 4.53
N ASN A 221 -4.23 -10.14 3.82
CA ASN A 221 -3.89 -10.92 2.65
C ASN A 221 -2.48 -11.54 2.70
N ASN A 222 -1.82 -11.45 3.86
CA ASN A 222 -0.53 -12.08 4.14
C ASN A 222 -0.67 -13.16 5.22
N ARG A 223 0.40 -13.93 5.46
CA ARG A 223 0.41 -15.06 6.40
C ARG A 223 -0.20 -14.74 7.77
N GLY A 224 0.22 -13.62 8.39
CA GLY A 224 -0.28 -13.22 9.70
C GLY A 224 -1.74 -12.73 9.65
N GLY A 225 -2.10 -11.98 8.62
CA GLY A 225 -3.46 -11.46 8.42
C GLY A 225 -4.47 -12.58 8.16
N LEU A 226 -4.12 -13.55 7.32
CA LEU A 226 -4.96 -14.71 7.04
C LEU A 226 -5.11 -15.61 8.27
N ALA A 227 -4.02 -15.94 8.96
CA ALA A 227 -4.09 -16.74 10.18
C ALA A 227 -4.93 -16.04 11.26
N ARG A 228 -4.82 -14.71 11.37
CA ARG A 228 -5.66 -13.91 12.24
C ARG A 228 -7.13 -13.98 11.85
N SER A 229 -7.42 -13.82 10.57
CA SER A 229 -8.78 -13.92 10.05
C SER A 229 -9.43 -15.27 10.40
N VAL A 230 -8.72 -16.38 10.14
CA VAL A 230 -9.20 -17.72 10.48
C VAL A 230 -9.42 -17.87 11.98
N ASN A 231 -8.44 -17.49 12.80
CA ASN A 231 -8.52 -17.67 14.25
C ASN A 231 -9.63 -16.81 14.91
N GLU A 232 -9.83 -15.57 14.44
CA GLU A 232 -10.73 -14.60 15.08
C GLU A 232 -12.13 -14.55 14.45
N THR A 233 -12.29 -14.82 13.13
CA THR A 233 -13.57 -14.60 12.44
C THR A 233 -14.23 -15.85 11.89
N LEU A 234 -13.48 -16.91 11.60
CA LEU A 234 -14.07 -18.17 11.12
C LEU A 234 -14.83 -18.83 12.26
N ASP A 235 -16.05 -19.26 12.04
CA ASP A 235 -16.87 -20.00 13.02
C ASP A 235 -17.31 -21.36 12.49
N GLU A 236 -17.85 -22.20 13.39
CA GLU A 236 -18.25 -23.58 13.10
C GLU A 236 -19.37 -23.68 12.04
N SER A 237 -20.10 -22.59 11.76
CA SER A 237 -21.18 -22.55 10.79
C SER A 237 -20.72 -22.13 9.39
N THR A 238 -19.46 -21.75 9.24
CA THR A 238 -18.92 -21.26 7.96
C THR A 238 -18.90 -22.36 6.91
N GLU A 239 -19.60 -22.14 5.80
CA GLU A 239 -19.62 -23.04 4.64
C GLU A 239 -18.59 -22.63 3.59
N ILE A 240 -18.41 -21.32 3.41
CA ILE A 240 -17.45 -20.76 2.44
C ILE A 240 -16.50 -19.79 3.14
N PHE A 241 -15.20 -20.02 2.98
CA PHE A 241 -14.17 -19.07 3.40
C PHE A 241 -13.54 -18.36 2.20
N ILE A 242 -13.68 -17.03 2.11
CA ILE A 242 -13.14 -16.24 1.01
C ILE A 242 -11.85 -15.56 1.47
N ALA A 243 -10.73 -16.05 0.96
CA ALA A 243 -9.37 -15.65 1.36
C ALA A 243 -8.75 -14.71 0.32
N GLU A 244 -8.45 -13.47 0.71
CA GLU A 244 -7.62 -12.58 -0.12
C GLU A 244 -6.14 -12.93 0.06
N MET A 245 -5.42 -13.20 -1.05
CA MET A 245 -4.00 -13.54 -1.03
C MET A 245 -3.17 -12.47 -1.76
N GLY A 246 -2.36 -11.75 -0.99
CA GLY A 246 -1.40 -10.76 -1.49
C GLY A 246 0.01 -11.34 -1.55
N THR A 247 0.87 -10.73 -2.37
CA THR A 247 2.29 -11.09 -2.43
C THR A 247 3.16 -9.90 -2.80
N PHE A 248 4.36 -9.88 -2.25
CA PHE A 248 5.46 -8.97 -2.57
C PHE A 248 6.70 -9.71 -3.09
N ALA A 249 6.70 -11.07 -3.06
CA ALA A 249 7.79 -11.90 -3.55
C ALA A 249 7.26 -13.28 -3.97
N ARG A 250 8.04 -14.00 -4.79
CA ARG A 250 7.76 -15.40 -5.10
C ARG A 250 7.81 -16.27 -3.84
N GLY A 251 6.99 -17.31 -3.81
CA GLY A 251 6.86 -18.26 -2.72
C GLY A 251 5.87 -17.85 -1.62
N GLU A 252 5.46 -16.57 -1.57
CA GLU A 252 4.54 -16.11 -0.52
C GLU A 252 3.12 -16.66 -0.71
N ILE A 253 2.59 -16.69 -1.95
CA ILE A 253 1.27 -17.29 -2.21
C ILE A 253 1.34 -18.81 -2.06
N ALA A 254 2.43 -19.46 -2.51
CA ALA A 254 2.64 -20.89 -2.29
C ALA A 254 2.65 -21.23 -0.78
N ASP A 255 3.33 -20.42 0.04
CA ASP A 255 3.30 -20.57 1.51
C ASP A 255 1.87 -20.42 2.07
N LEU A 256 1.07 -19.49 1.57
CA LEU A 256 -0.33 -19.36 1.98
C LEU A 256 -1.16 -20.59 1.57
N CYS A 257 -1.02 -21.05 0.34
CA CYS A 257 -1.72 -22.23 -0.15
C CYS A 257 -1.36 -23.51 0.62
N SER A 258 -0.11 -23.63 1.10
CA SER A 258 0.38 -24.82 1.81
C SER A 258 -0.36 -25.15 3.11
N TRP A 259 -1.09 -24.20 3.69
CA TRP A 259 -1.85 -24.41 4.94
C TRP A 259 -3.32 -24.00 4.83
N ILE A 260 -3.71 -23.25 3.77
CA ILE A 260 -5.12 -22.86 3.52
C ILE A 260 -5.81 -23.90 2.62
N HIS A 261 -5.10 -24.47 1.64
CA HIS A 261 -5.58 -25.44 0.67
C HIS A 261 -6.84 -24.99 -0.07
N PRO A 262 -6.75 -23.98 -0.98
CA PRO A 262 -7.92 -23.46 -1.69
C PRO A 262 -8.56 -24.52 -2.62
N ASP A 263 -9.90 -24.55 -2.68
CA ASP A 263 -10.67 -25.35 -3.64
C ASP A 263 -10.84 -24.60 -4.97
N ILE A 264 -10.97 -23.29 -4.90
CA ILE A 264 -11.15 -22.41 -6.06
C ILE A 264 -10.11 -21.29 -5.99
N ALA A 265 -9.33 -21.15 -7.07
CA ALA A 265 -8.41 -20.02 -7.24
C ALA A 265 -9.00 -18.96 -8.17
N VAL A 266 -8.86 -17.69 -7.80
CA VAL A 266 -9.29 -16.56 -8.62
C VAL A 266 -8.12 -15.62 -8.89
N ILE A 267 -7.80 -15.36 -10.17
CA ILE A 267 -6.80 -14.38 -10.60
C ILE A 267 -7.52 -13.25 -11.33
N CYS A 268 -7.83 -12.17 -10.61
CA CYS A 268 -8.71 -11.13 -11.12
C CYS A 268 -8.01 -10.06 -11.99
N ALA A 269 -6.70 -9.91 -11.90
CA ALA A 269 -5.96 -8.91 -12.67
C ALA A 269 -4.46 -9.14 -12.67
N LEU A 270 -3.78 -8.68 -13.72
CA LEU A 270 -2.33 -8.61 -13.83
C LEU A 270 -1.90 -7.22 -14.30
N GLY A 271 -0.84 -6.69 -13.71
CA GLY A 271 -0.27 -5.40 -14.13
C GLY A 271 0.97 -5.02 -13.33
N PRO A 272 1.65 -3.95 -13.72
CA PRO A 272 2.92 -3.51 -13.16
C PRO A 272 2.74 -2.87 -11.78
N VAL A 273 2.60 -3.69 -10.74
CA VAL A 273 2.56 -3.27 -9.33
C VAL A 273 3.76 -3.84 -8.60
N HIS A 274 4.34 -3.08 -7.67
CA HIS A 274 5.53 -3.50 -6.90
C HIS A 274 6.71 -3.94 -7.78
N LEU A 275 6.88 -3.34 -8.97
CA LEU A 275 7.97 -3.68 -9.90
C LEU A 275 9.36 -3.51 -9.27
N GLU A 276 9.53 -2.57 -8.35
CA GLU A 276 10.79 -2.40 -7.60
C GLU A 276 11.20 -3.68 -6.85
N ARG A 277 10.24 -4.52 -6.47
CA ARG A 277 10.48 -5.75 -5.71
C ARG A 277 10.56 -6.98 -6.60
N PHE A 278 9.66 -7.08 -7.58
CA PHE A 278 9.60 -8.22 -8.50
C PHE A 278 10.58 -8.15 -9.66
N GLY A 279 11.01 -6.95 -10.06
CA GLY A 279 11.90 -6.73 -11.20
C GLY A 279 11.20 -6.82 -12.56
N SER A 280 10.18 -7.67 -12.74
CA SER A 280 9.44 -7.81 -14.00
C SER A 280 7.98 -8.23 -13.81
N GLU A 281 7.14 -7.99 -14.83
CA GLU A 281 5.76 -8.48 -14.86
C GLU A 281 5.68 -10.00 -14.94
N ASP A 282 6.68 -10.68 -15.51
CA ASP A 282 6.73 -12.14 -15.57
C ASP A 282 6.94 -12.74 -14.18
N GLU A 283 7.75 -12.11 -13.34
CA GLU A 283 7.90 -12.53 -11.96
C GLU A 283 6.60 -12.27 -11.15
N ILE A 284 5.89 -11.18 -11.43
CA ILE A 284 4.57 -10.93 -10.84
C ILE A 284 3.58 -12.02 -11.25
N LEU A 285 3.55 -12.40 -12.54
CA LEU A 285 2.71 -13.46 -13.05
C LEU A 285 3.03 -14.79 -12.35
N ARG A 286 4.31 -15.20 -12.34
CA ARG A 286 4.75 -16.45 -11.70
C ARG A 286 4.36 -16.52 -10.23
N ALA A 287 4.53 -15.43 -9.48
CA ALA A 287 4.13 -15.37 -8.08
C ALA A 287 2.61 -15.50 -7.90
N LYS A 288 1.80 -14.95 -8.81
CA LYS A 288 0.34 -15.09 -8.73
C LYS A 288 -0.16 -16.46 -9.15
N LEU A 289 0.50 -17.10 -10.12
CA LEU A 289 0.17 -18.45 -10.55
C LEU A 289 0.42 -19.50 -9.45
N GLU A 290 1.19 -19.20 -8.42
CA GLU A 290 1.34 -20.09 -7.26
C GLU A 290 -0.01 -20.47 -6.62
N ILE A 291 -1.03 -19.61 -6.72
CA ILE A 291 -2.39 -19.89 -6.21
C ILE A 291 -3.07 -21.06 -6.93
N THR A 292 -2.61 -21.40 -8.12
CA THR A 292 -3.23 -22.43 -8.97
C THR A 292 -2.63 -23.83 -8.76
N THR A 293 -1.68 -23.99 -7.85
CA THR A 293 -0.97 -25.25 -7.65
C THR A 293 -1.91 -26.37 -7.21
N ASP A 294 -2.68 -26.15 -6.16
CA ASP A 294 -3.56 -27.16 -5.57
C ASP A 294 -4.96 -27.21 -6.19
N PRO A 295 -5.72 -26.09 -6.33
CA PRO A 295 -7.11 -26.13 -6.73
C PRO A 295 -7.30 -26.69 -8.15
N GLU A 296 -8.33 -27.53 -8.32
CA GLU A 296 -8.75 -28.03 -9.64
C GLU A 296 -9.46 -26.95 -10.46
N VAL A 297 -10.14 -26.03 -9.78
CA VAL A 297 -10.91 -24.95 -10.41
C VAL A 297 -10.16 -23.63 -10.33
N VAL A 298 -9.94 -23.03 -11.50
CA VAL A 298 -9.24 -21.74 -11.60
C VAL A 298 -10.09 -20.76 -12.41
N ILE A 299 -10.35 -19.59 -11.82
CA ILE A 299 -11.07 -18.49 -12.47
C ILE A 299 -10.06 -17.42 -12.86
N VAL A 300 -9.99 -17.07 -14.13
CA VAL A 300 -8.97 -16.17 -14.68
C VAL A 300 -9.63 -15.08 -15.51
N CYS A 301 -9.32 -13.82 -15.19
CA CYS A 301 -9.67 -12.70 -16.05
C CYS A 301 -8.68 -12.62 -17.23
N ILE A 302 -9.14 -12.99 -18.43
CA ILE A 302 -8.32 -13.10 -19.63
C ILE A 302 -8.15 -11.78 -20.40
N ASP A 303 -8.63 -10.66 -19.88
CA ASP A 303 -8.42 -9.34 -20.48
C ASP A 303 -6.95 -8.88 -20.42
N TYR A 304 -6.12 -9.61 -19.71
CA TYR A 304 -4.68 -9.43 -19.62
C TYR A 304 -3.97 -10.48 -20.46
N PRO A 305 -3.24 -10.11 -21.54
CA PRO A 305 -2.68 -11.07 -22.49
C PRO A 305 -1.85 -12.20 -21.85
N LYS A 306 -1.06 -11.89 -20.82
CA LYS A 306 -0.28 -12.90 -20.11
C LYS A 306 -1.15 -13.84 -19.27
N LEU A 307 -2.29 -13.38 -18.72
CA LEU A 307 -3.25 -14.26 -18.05
C LEU A 307 -4.03 -15.12 -19.05
N ALA A 308 -4.33 -14.60 -20.24
CA ALA A 308 -4.95 -15.40 -21.30
C ALA A 308 -4.04 -16.55 -21.74
N LEU A 309 -2.73 -16.33 -21.88
CA LEU A 309 -1.75 -17.39 -22.15
C LEU A 309 -1.66 -18.39 -21.00
N ALA A 310 -1.59 -17.92 -19.76
CA ALA A 310 -1.57 -18.77 -18.59
C ALA A 310 -2.85 -19.63 -18.46
N ALA A 311 -4.01 -19.10 -18.84
CA ALA A 311 -5.26 -19.87 -18.88
C ALA A 311 -5.17 -21.05 -19.85
N ASN A 312 -4.56 -20.88 -21.05
CA ASN A 312 -4.32 -21.99 -21.98
C ASN A 312 -3.41 -23.07 -21.38
N GLU A 313 -2.34 -22.66 -20.69
CA GLU A 313 -1.39 -23.58 -20.04
C GLU A 313 -2.08 -24.36 -18.89
N LEU A 314 -2.92 -23.70 -18.10
CA LEU A 314 -3.68 -24.33 -17.02
C LEU A 314 -4.68 -25.36 -17.56
N GLU A 315 -5.41 -25.04 -18.64
CA GLU A 315 -6.32 -26.01 -19.31
C GLU A 315 -5.54 -27.19 -19.87
N ALA A 316 -4.41 -26.93 -20.54
CA ALA A 316 -3.54 -28.00 -21.06
C ALA A 316 -2.97 -28.90 -19.96
N SER A 317 -2.81 -28.39 -18.74
CA SER A 317 -2.40 -29.18 -17.56
C SER A 317 -3.55 -29.94 -16.88
N GLY A 318 -4.77 -29.85 -17.41
CA GLY A 318 -5.96 -30.57 -16.91
C GLY A 318 -6.74 -29.78 -15.84
N LYS A 319 -6.44 -28.53 -15.57
CA LYS A 319 -7.23 -27.68 -14.67
C LYS A 319 -8.55 -27.27 -15.33
N ARG A 320 -9.59 -27.15 -14.55
CA ARG A 320 -10.90 -26.63 -14.99
C ARG A 320 -10.87 -25.10 -14.90
N VAL A 321 -10.69 -24.42 -16.04
CA VAL A 321 -10.55 -22.98 -16.11
C VAL A 321 -11.87 -22.30 -16.47
N TRP A 322 -12.29 -21.32 -15.68
CA TRP A 322 -13.34 -20.38 -16.00
C TRP A 322 -12.70 -19.08 -16.54
N ARG A 323 -12.87 -18.86 -17.84
CA ARG A 323 -12.42 -17.63 -18.49
C ARG A 323 -13.44 -16.53 -18.26
N VAL A 324 -12.94 -15.39 -17.80
CA VAL A 324 -13.75 -14.17 -17.55
C VAL A 324 -13.20 -13.04 -18.41
N SER A 325 -14.07 -12.31 -19.10
CA SER A 325 -13.65 -11.19 -19.95
C SER A 325 -14.70 -10.09 -20.06
N GLU A 326 -14.23 -8.86 -20.23
CA GLU A 326 -15.02 -7.72 -20.69
C GLU A 326 -15.07 -7.67 -22.22
N PHE A 327 -14.02 -8.11 -22.90
CA PHE A 327 -13.84 -7.93 -24.35
C PHE A 327 -14.15 -9.17 -25.16
N ASP A 328 -13.93 -10.36 -24.62
CA ASP A 328 -14.22 -11.63 -25.29
C ASP A 328 -15.60 -12.16 -24.88
N PHE A 329 -16.57 -12.07 -25.80
CA PHE A 329 -17.92 -12.61 -25.59
C PHE A 329 -17.95 -14.14 -25.58
N GLY A 330 -16.94 -14.80 -26.10
CA GLY A 330 -16.77 -16.26 -26.05
C GLY A 330 -16.26 -16.77 -24.71
N ALA A 331 -15.85 -15.90 -23.81
CA ALA A 331 -15.48 -16.27 -22.45
C ALA A 331 -16.66 -16.90 -21.71
N LYS A 332 -16.38 -17.85 -20.79
CA LYS A 332 -17.43 -18.55 -20.05
C LYS A 332 -18.32 -17.59 -19.24
N VAL A 333 -17.73 -16.54 -18.69
CA VAL A 333 -18.46 -15.39 -18.13
C VAL A 333 -17.95 -14.13 -18.81
N SER A 334 -18.84 -13.35 -19.39
CA SER A 334 -18.52 -12.04 -19.95
C SER A 334 -19.34 -10.94 -19.32
N VAL A 335 -18.72 -9.75 -19.15
CA VAL A 335 -19.38 -8.54 -18.59
C VAL A 335 -19.17 -7.42 -19.56
N ARG A 336 -20.24 -6.95 -20.20
CA ARG A 336 -20.17 -5.97 -21.29
C ARG A 336 -20.93 -4.70 -20.93
N THR A 337 -20.46 -3.57 -21.39
CA THR A 337 -21.19 -2.31 -21.28
C THR A 337 -22.20 -2.23 -22.42
N ASN A 338 -23.48 -1.97 -22.13
CA ASN A 338 -24.52 -1.71 -23.11
C ASN A 338 -24.54 -0.23 -23.54
N ASP A 339 -25.41 0.10 -24.49
CA ASP A 339 -25.56 1.46 -25.01
C ASP A 339 -26.06 2.46 -23.94
N GLU A 340 -26.70 1.97 -22.89
CA GLU A 340 -27.21 2.75 -21.76
C GLU A 340 -26.14 2.99 -20.69
N GLY A 341 -24.93 2.42 -20.87
CA GLY A 341 -23.82 2.53 -19.93
C GLY A 341 -23.93 1.58 -18.72
N GLU A 342 -24.78 0.53 -18.80
CA GLU A 342 -24.85 -0.50 -17.76
C GLU A 342 -23.92 -1.68 -18.06
N PHE A 343 -23.46 -2.35 -17.03
CA PHE A 343 -22.83 -3.65 -17.16
C PHE A 343 -23.89 -4.74 -17.30
N VAL A 344 -23.81 -5.52 -18.38
CA VAL A 344 -24.62 -6.72 -18.62
C VAL A 344 -23.74 -7.95 -18.49
N VAL A 345 -24.16 -8.87 -17.65
CA VAL A 345 -23.42 -10.10 -17.33
C VAL A 345 -24.02 -11.27 -18.11
N TYR A 346 -23.13 -12.05 -18.73
CA TYR A 346 -23.48 -13.24 -19.50
C TYR A 346 -22.72 -14.47 -18.99
N HIS A 347 -23.37 -15.61 -18.98
CA HIS A 347 -22.79 -16.95 -18.81
C HIS A 347 -23.02 -17.75 -20.06
N GLU A 348 -21.97 -18.22 -20.72
CA GLU A 348 -22.06 -18.95 -22.00
C GLU A 348 -22.96 -18.22 -23.00
N GLN A 349 -22.78 -16.91 -23.13
CA GLN A 349 -23.52 -15.99 -23.99
C GLN A 349 -25.01 -15.80 -23.64
N ARG A 350 -25.51 -16.41 -22.57
CA ARG A 350 -26.86 -16.21 -22.05
C ARG A 350 -26.83 -15.07 -20.99
N ARG A 351 -27.71 -14.11 -21.13
CA ARG A 351 -27.82 -12.99 -20.17
C ARG A 351 -28.25 -13.53 -18.80
N ILE A 352 -27.51 -13.18 -17.76
CA ILE A 352 -27.87 -13.39 -16.36
C ILE A 352 -28.62 -12.18 -15.81
N GLY A 353 -28.04 -10.99 -15.94
CA GLY A 353 -28.58 -9.76 -15.39
C GLY A 353 -27.76 -8.54 -15.80
N SER A 354 -28.16 -7.38 -15.31
CA SER A 354 -27.42 -6.12 -15.48
C SER A 354 -27.30 -5.39 -14.14
N LEU A 355 -26.35 -4.46 -14.09
CA LEU A 355 -26.18 -3.55 -12.98
C LEU A 355 -25.70 -2.20 -13.54
N PRO A 356 -25.99 -1.07 -12.86
CA PRO A 356 -25.42 0.21 -13.26
C PRO A 356 -23.90 0.08 -13.37
N GLN A 357 -23.28 0.80 -14.31
CA GLN A 357 -21.84 0.77 -14.46
C GLN A 357 -21.19 1.13 -13.11
N ALA A 358 -20.71 0.12 -12.43
CA ALA A 358 -20.02 0.30 -11.16
C ALA A 358 -18.64 0.90 -11.42
N ASP A 359 -18.13 1.68 -10.46
CA ASP A 359 -16.78 2.21 -10.49
C ASP A 359 -15.71 1.12 -10.22
N ALA A 360 -16.02 -0.14 -10.60
CA ALA A 360 -15.18 -1.31 -10.49
C ALA A 360 -14.92 -1.94 -11.87
N PRO A 361 -13.78 -2.63 -12.08
CA PRO A 361 -13.53 -3.32 -13.33
C PRO A 361 -14.58 -4.41 -13.59
N ALA A 362 -15.08 -4.50 -14.83
CA ALA A 362 -16.02 -5.52 -15.27
C ALA A 362 -15.49 -6.94 -14.98
N GLY A 363 -14.19 -7.19 -15.18
CA GLY A 363 -13.56 -8.46 -14.86
C GLY A 363 -13.67 -8.88 -13.39
N ASN A 364 -13.71 -7.92 -12.42
CA ASN A 364 -13.91 -8.27 -11.01
C ASN A 364 -15.33 -8.79 -10.75
N ILE A 365 -16.33 -8.19 -11.42
CA ILE A 365 -17.72 -8.64 -11.37
C ILE A 365 -17.84 -10.02 -11.98
N GLY A 366 -17.27 -10.21 -13.17
CA GLY A 366 -17.27 -11.48 -13.86
C GLY A 366 -16.60 -12.61 -13.08
N CYS A 367 -15.48 -12.33 -12.41
CA CYS A 367 -14.83 -13.29 -11.51
C CYS A 367 -15.74 -13.69 -10.32
N ALA A 368 -16.44 -12.72 -9.74
CA ALA A 368 -17.35 -13.01 -8.63
C ALA A 368 -18.56 -13.84 -9.08
N VAL A 369 -19.12 -13.53 -10.26
CA VAL A 369 -20.20 -14.31 -10.87
C VAL A 369 -19.73 -15.73 -11.21
N ALA A 370 -18.52 -15.89 -11.76
CA ALA A 370 -17.96 -17.20 -12.05
C ALA A 370 -17.82 -18.07 -10.80
N VAL A 371 -17.40 -17.49 -9.67
CA VAL A 371 -17.38 -18.19 -8.37
C VAL A 371 -18.77 -18.60 -7.93
N ALA A 372 -19.76 -17.70 -8.02
CA ALA A 372 -21.14 -18.00 -7.61
C ALA A 372 -21.74 -19.13 -8.45
N LEU A 373 -21.54 -19.11 -9.77
CA LEU A 373 -21.98 -20.17 -10.67
C LEU A 373 -21.29 -21.51 -10.40
N GLU A 374 -19.96 -21.49 -10.17
CA GLU A 374 -19.20 -22.70 -9.81
C GLU A 374 -19.69 -23.33 -8.50
N LEU A 375 -20.14 -22.51 -7.55
CA LEU A 375 -20.72 -22.96 -6.29
C LEU A 375 -22.20 -23.33 -6.39
N GLY A 376 -22.79 -23.29 -7.60
CA GLY A 376 -24.15 -23.72 -7.87
C GLY A 376 -25.23 -22.71 -7.49
N ILE A 377 -24.91 -21.42 -7.38
CA ILE A 377 -25.92 -20.39 -7.16
C ILE A 377 -26.71 -20.16 -8.44
N ASP A 378 -28.04 -20.16 -8.32
CA ASP A 378 -28.94 -19.94 -9.45
C ASP A 378 -28.78 -18.56 -10.10
N ALA A 379 -28.89 -18.49 -11.43
CA ALA A 379 -28.74 -17.28 -12.21
C ALA A 379 -29.70 -16.15 -11.74
N ASP A 380 -30.91 -16.47 -11.33
CA ASP A 380 -31.89 -15.51 -10.83
C ASP A 380 -31.48 -14.91 -9.48
N VAL A 381 -30.82 -15.69 -8.63
CA VAL A 381 -30.26 -15.21 -7.35
C VAL A 381 -29.07 -14.29 -7.62
N ILE A 382 -28.20 -14.69 -8.56
CA ILE A 382 -27.07 -13.85 -9.00
C ILE A 382 -27.58 -12.54 -9.57
N ALA A 383 -28.60 -12.56 -10.44
CA ALA A 383 -29.19 -11.35 -11.04
C ALA A 383 -29.68 -10.35 -9.98
N LYS A 384 -30.35 -10.85 -8.93
CA LYS A 384 -30.78 -10.02 -7.78
C LYS A 384 -29.57 -9.49 -6.98
N GLY A 385 -28.55 -10.32 -6.80
CA GLY A 385 -27.31 -9.96 -6.11
C GLY A 385 -26.53 -8.85 -6.83
N LEU A 386 -26.50 -8.87 -8.16
CA LEU A 386 -25.82 -7.87 -8.99
C LEU A 386 -26.33 -6.43 -8.71
N GLN A 387 -27.63 -6.27 -8.47
CA GLN A 387 -28.23 -4.96 -8.18
C GLN A 387 -27.78 -4.35 -6.85
N ARG A 388 -27.18 -5.15 -5.97
CA ARG A 388 -26.71 -4.74 -4.62
C ARG A 388 -25.20 -4.57 -4.53
N LEU A 389 -24.47 -4.85 -5.60
CA LEU A 389 -23.03 -4.66 -5.61
C LEU A 389 -22.68 -3.19 -5.45
N THR A 390 -21.91 -2.88 -4.43
CA THR A 390 -21.42 -1.54 -4.15
C THR A 390 -19.91 -1.49 -4.20
N ALA A 391 -19.35 -0.38 -4.67
CA ALA A 391 -17.91 -0.16 -4.67
C ALA A 391 -17.32 -0.25 -3.25
N SER A 392 -16.12 -0.77 -3.15
CA SER A 392 -15.38 -0.77 -1.86
C SER A 392 -15.00 0.65 -1.46
N PRO A 393 -15.06 1.02 -0.16
CA PRO A 393 -14.66 2.36 0.30
C PRO A 393 -13.25 2.75 -0.16
N ASN A 394 -13.05 4.04 -0.47
CA ASN A 394 -11.79 4.65 -0.96
C ASN A 394 -11.26 4.03 -2.27
N ARG A 395 -12.14 3.43 -3.08
CA ARG A 395 -11.83 2.92 -4.42
C ARG A 395 -12.83 3.50 -5.40
N LEU A 396 -12.50 4.69 -5.88
CA LEU A 396 -13.34 5.48 -6.78
C LEU A 396 -14.77 5.68 -6.24
N THR A 397 -14.89 6.04 -4.96
CA THR A 397 -16.19 6.35 -4.36
C THR A 397 -16.58 7.79 -4.64
N ALA A 398 -17.81 8.00 -5.13
CA ALA A 398 -18.38 9.32 -5.37
C ALA A 398 -19.16 9.81 -4.14
N THR A 399 -18.90 11.03 -3.71
CA THR A 399 -19.61 11.67 -2.60
C THR A 399 -19.83 13.15 -2.88
N ILE A 400 -21.05 13.63 -2.72
CA ILE A 400 -21.36 15.07 -2.82
C ILE A 400 -21.18 15.70 -1.45
N VAL A 401 -20.34 16.73 -1.37
CA VAL A 401 -20.12 17.50 -0.13
C VAL A 401 -21.30 18.43 0.08
N SER A 402 -22.14 18.12 1.07
CA SER A 402 -23.42 18.84 1.32
C SER A 402 -23.28 20.36 1.50
N SER A 403 -22.12 20.84 1.99
CA SER A 403 -21.87 22.27 2.25
C SER A 403 -21.42 23.07 1.04
N SER A 404 -20.90 22.42 -0.01
CA SER A 404 -20.33 23.10 -1.19
C SER A 404 -20.93 22.63 -2.51
N GLY A 405 -21.68 21.52 -2.53
CA GLY A 405 -22.17 20.88 -3.75
C GLY A 405 -21.09 20.24 -4.61
N VAL A 406 -19.81 20.29 -4.20
CA VAL A 406 -18.70 19.67 -4.93
C VAL A 406 -18.83 18.14 -4.90
N GLU A 407 -18.75 17.52 -6.06
CA GLU A 407 -18.66 16.07 -6.17
C GLU A 407 -17.21 15.62 -5.98
N VAL A 408 -16.96 14.77 -5.00
CA VAL A 408 -15.64 14.20 -4.68
C VAL A 408 -15.59 12.76 -5.14
N LEU A 409 -14.64 12.44 -6.01
CA LEU A 409 -14.25 11.10 -6.38
C LEU A 409 -13.00 10.74 -5.57
N ASP A 410 -13.12 9.74 -4.70
CA ASP A 410 -12.01 9.28 -3.84
C ASP A 410 -11.45 7.95 -4.34
N ASP A 411 -10.26 8.00 -4.95
CA ASP A 411 -9.45 6.84 -5.39
C ASP A 411 -8.05 6.87 -4.74
N THR A 412 -8.03 7.14 -3.44
CA THR A 412 -6.78 7.38 -2.68
C THR A 412 -6.12 6.12 -2.11
N TYR A 413 -6.74 4.94 -2.25
CA TYR A 413 -6.27 3.74 -1.55
C TYR A 413 -4.94 3.20 -2.09
N ASN A 414 -4.82 3.03 -3.40
CA ASN A 414 -3.60 2.56 -4.07
C ASN A 414 -3.73 2.79 -5.57
N SER A 415 -2.85 3.58 -6.14
CA SER A 415 -2.88 3.90 -7.55
C SER A 415 -1.99 2.96 -8.37
N ASN A 416 -2.48 2.64 -9.54
CA ASN A 416 -1.75 1.94 -10.58
C ASN A 416 -2.23 2.43 -11.96
N PRO A 417 -1.48 2.20 -13.05
CA PRO A 417 -1.80 2.77 -14.36
C PRO A 417 -3.21 2.44 -14.87
N ALA A 418 -3.74 1.25 -14.57
CA ALA A 418 -5.08 0.86 -14.97
C ALA A 418 -6.16 1.51 -14.10
N GLY A 419 -5.92 1.62 -12.79
CA GLY A 419 -6.79 2.32 -11.84
C GLY A 419 -6.91 3.80 -12.19
N ALA A 420 -5.78 4.47 -12.38
CA ALA A 420 -5.73 5.88 -12.72
C ALA A 420 -6.50 6.20 -14.03
N ARG A 421 -6.35 5.37 -15.07
CA ARG A 421 -7.13 5.52 -16.31
C ARG A 421 -8.64 5.41 -16.07
N ARG A 422 -9.10 4.46 -15.25
CA ARG A 422 -10.52 4.33 -14.89
C ARG A 422 -11.03 5.51 -14.08
N ALA A 423 -10.23 5.99 -13.13
CA ALA A 423 -10.58 7.15 -12.31
C ALA A 423 -10.73 8.43 -13.17
N LEU A 424 -9.81 8.63 -14.12
CA LEU A 424 -9.91 9.73 -15.08
C LEU A 424 -11.11 9.60 -16.01
N ALA A 425 -11.41 8.39 -16.52
CA ALA A 425 -12.61 8.15 -17.31
C ALA A 425 -13.91 8.39 -16.51
N ALA A 426 -13.91 8.06 -15.22
CA ALA A 426 -15.04 8.36 -14.34
C ALA A 426 -15.21 9.87 -14.09
N LEU A 427 -14.11 10.60 -13.97
CA LEU A 427 -14.12 12.07 -13.90
C LEU A 427 -14.68 12.69 -15.18
N ASP A 428 -14.21 12.20 -16.35
CA ASP A 428 -14.65 12.72 -17.66
C ASP A 428 -16.16 12.50 -17.88
N ARG A 429 -16.71 11.34 -17.54
CA ARG A 429 -18.15 11.07 -17.61
C ARG A 429 -18.99 12.04 -16.75
N ARG A 430 -18.45 12.49 -15.61
CA ARG A 430 -19.12 13.41 -14.69
C ARG A 430 -18.96 14.88 -15.06
N ARG A 431 -18.01 15.17 -15.93
CA ARG A 431 -17.78 16.52 -16.46
C ARG A 431 -18.85 16.90 -17.48
N GLN A 432 -20.02 17.32 -17.03
CA GLN A 432 -21.12 17.77 -17.91
C GLN A 432 -21.31 19.28 -17.81
N GLY A 433 -21.70 19.91 -18.92
CA GLY A 433 -22.29 21.25 -18.90
C GLY A 433 -21.36 22.40 -18.52
N GLY A 434 -20.06 22.34 -18.84
CA GLY A 434 -19.13 23.46 -18.58
C GLY A 434 -18.56 23.52 -17.15
N LYS A 435 -18.79 22.47 -16.34
CA LYS A 435 -18.29 22.33 -14.98
C LYS A 435 -16.77 22.10 -14.95
N ARG A 436 -16.12 22.53 -13.87
CA ARG A 436 -14.69 22.28 -13.67
C ARG A 436 -14.45 20.87 -13.21
N ALA A 437 -13.49 20.20 -13.86
CA ALA A 437 -12.96 18.92 -13.44
C ALA A 437 -11.55 19.14 -12.89
N THR A 438 -11.32 18.75 -11.64
CA THR A 438 -10.02 18.93 -10.97
C THR A 438 -9.45 17.58 -10.59
N VAL A 439 -8.17 17.36 -10.87
CA VAL A 439 -7.42 16.18 -10.39
C VAL A 439 -6.42 16.62 -9.36
N VAL A 440 -6.42 15.94 -8.21
CA VAL A 440 -5.42 16.08 -7.14
C VAL A 440 -4.62 14.80 -7.08
N THR A 441 -3.34 14.84 -7.43
CA THR A 441 -2.50 13.63 -7.44
C THR A 441 -1.04 13.91 -7.04
N PRO A 442 -0.41 13.02 -6.28
CA PRO A 442 1.03 12.97 -6.10
C PRO A 442 1.71 12.04 -7.14
N GLY A 443 0.94 11.47 -8.05
CA GLY A 443 1.38 10.43 -8.98
C GLY A 443 1.51 9.05 -8.37
N MET A 444 2.05 8.12 -9.14
CA MET A 444 2.19 6.70 -8.79
C MET A 444 3.63 6.38 -8.39
N VAL A 445 3.80 5.45 -7.45
CA VAL A 445 5.10 4.97 -6.94
C VAL A 445 5.23 3.46 -7.02
N GLU A 446 6.39 2.92 -6.70
CA GLU A 446 6.71 1.48 -6.70
C GLU A 446 6.67 0.83 -8.11
N LEU A 447 6.77 1.64 -9.16
CA LEU A 447 6.77 1.18 -10.55
C LEU A 447 8.18 0.90 -11.12
N GLY A 448 9.23 0.99 -10.30
CA GLY A 448 10.62 0.78 -10.72
C GLY A 448 11.01 1.69 -11.88
N ASP A 449 11.71 1.16 -12.87
CA ASP A 449 12.19 1.92 -14.04
C ASP A 449 11.05 2.53 -14.88
N ARG A 450 9.81 2.03 -14.73
CA ARG A 450 8.63 2.57 -15.42
C ARG A 450 8.01 3.77 -14.73
N GLN A 451 8.41 4.10 -13.49
CA GLN A 451 7.74 5.12 -12.69
C GLN A 451 7.68 6.48 -13.40
N TYR A 452 8.77 6.91 -13.99
CA TYR A 452 8.80 8.18 -14.72
C TYR A 452 7.84 8.16 -15.91
N LEU A 453 7.91 7.14 -16.76
CA LEU A 453 7.09 7.04 -17.98
C LEU A 453 5.59 6.92 -17.65
N GLU A 454 5.21 6.14 -16.65
CA GLU A 454 3.80 5.98 -16.27
C GLU A 454 3.23 7.27 -15.66
N ASN A 455 4.04 8.04 -14.91
CA ASN A 455 3.61 9.35 -14.41
C ASN A 455 3.56 10.43 -15.51
N LEU A 456 4.44 10.37 -16.50
CA LEU A 456 4.35 11.20 -17.70
C LEU A 456 3.05 10.91 -18.46
N ARG A 457 2.71 9.65 -18.68
CA ARG A 457 1.44 9.23 -19.31
C ARG A 457 0.23 9.69 -18.48
N LEU A 458 0.31 9.58 -17.16
CA LEU A 458 -0.73 10.09 -16.26
C LEU A 458 -0.93 11.61 -16.44
N GLY A 459 0.16 12.38 -16.48
CA GLY A 459 0.11 13.83 -16.75
C GLY A 459 -0.59 14.16 -18.08
N ARG A 460 -0.26 13.43 -19.16
CA ARG A 460 -0.92 13.56 -20.47
C ARG A 460 -2.42 13.28 -20.37
N SER A 461 -2.81 12.18 -19.71
CA SER A 461 -4.22 11.81 -19.56
C SER A 461 -5.00 12.79 -18.67
N ILE A 462 -4.37 13.37 -17.64
CA ILE A 462 -4.97 14.44 -16.83
C ILE A 462 -5.25 15.67 -17.70
N ALA A 463 -4.31 16.05 -18.58
CA ALA A 463 -4.49 17.22 -19.45
C ALA A 463 -5.68 17.07 -20.40
N GLU A 464 -6.07 15.84 -20.75
CA GLU A 464 -7.19 15.54 -21.64
C GLU A 464 -8.57 15.68 -20.97
N VAL A 465 -8.65 15.42 -19.65
CA VAL A 465 -9.96 15.31 -18.97
C VAL A 465 -10.19 16.38 -17.91
N ALA A 466 -9.13 16.93 -17.32
CA ALA A 466 -9.23 17.91 -16.22
C ALA A 466 -9.01 19.34 -16.70
N THR A 467 -9.74 20.29 -16.11
CA THR A 467 -9.52 21.74 -16.30
C THR A 467 -8.42 22.25 -15.37
N THR A 468 -8.24 21.60 -14.22
CA THR A 468 -7.22 21.94 -13.22
C THR A 468 -6.48 20.68 -12.75
N ALA A 469 -5.16 20.73 -12.74
CA ALA A 469 -4.30 19.70 -12.17
C ALA A 469 -3.61 20.23 -10.90
N ILE A 470 -3.78 19.56 -9.76
CA ILE A 470 -3.10 19.88 -8.50
C ILE A 470 -2.08 18.78 -8.23
N VAL A 471 -0.81 19.10 -8.45
CA VAL A 471 0.31 18.18 -8.25
C VAL A 471 0.82 18.31 -6.81
N VAL A 472 0.76 17.20 -6.07
CA VAL A 472 1.11 17.13 -4.65
C VAL A 472 2.51 16.57 -4.45
N GLY A 473 3.33 17.21 -3.60
CA GLY A 473 4.69 16.74 -3.29
C GLY A 473 5.70 17.01 -4.40
N THR A 474 6.83 16.33 -4.35
CA THR A 474 7.95 16.52 -5.30
C THR A 474 8.36 15.24 -6.03
N THR A 475 7.97 14.07 -5.50
CA THR A 475 8.44 12.75 -5.97
C THR A 475 8.23 12.53 -7.46
N ASN A 476 7.02 12.78 -7.97
CA ASN A 476 6.66 12.55 -9.38
C ASN A 476 6.39 13.85 -10.15
N ARG A 477 6.62 15.03 -9.51
CA ARG A 477 6.29 16.33 -10.08
C ARG A 477 6.83 16.51 -11.50
N ARG A 478 8.13 16.23 -11.70
CA ARG A 478 8.77 16.43 -13.02
C ARG A 478 8.06 15.65 -14.12
N ALA A 479 7.76 14.37 -13.90
CA ALA A 479 7.12 13.53 -14.91
C ALA A 479 5.67 13.98 -15.20
N LEU A 480 4.92 14.34 -14.14
CA LEU A 480 3.56 14.86 -14.28
C LEU A 480 3.53 16.19 -15.04
N ASP A 481 4.40 17.15 -14.68
CA ASP A 481 4.49 18.45 -15.33
C ASP A 481 4.88 18.33 -16.81
N GLU A 482 5.83 17.45 -17.13
CA GLU A 482 6.26 17.19 -18.50
C GLU A 482 5.11 16.59 -19.33
N GLY A 483 4.39 15.60 -18.79
CA GLY A 483 3.23 15.02 -19.47
C GLY A 483 2.08 16.02 -19.70
N LEU A 484 1.79 16.88 -18.72
CA LEU A 484 0.81 17.96 -18.83
C LEU A 484 1.23 18.96 -19.91
N ALA A 485 2.51 19.36 -19.93
CA ALA A 485 3.04 20.32 -20.90
C ALA A 485 3.08 19.76 -22.33
N GLU A 486 3.53 18.52 -22.52
CA GLU A 486 3.54 17.85 -23.83
C GLU A 486 2.15 17.81 -24.46
N ARG A 487 1.13 17.38 -23.72
CA ARG A 487 -0.23 17.27 -24.21
C ARG A 487 -0.84 18.64 -24.52
N THR A 488 -0.49 19.66 -23.71
CA THR A 488 -0.90 21.04 -23.96
C THR A 488 -0.28 21.59 -25.24
N ALA A 489 0.98 21.32 -25.49
CA ALA A 489 1.70 21.75 -26.70
C ALA A 489 1.18 21.07 -27.99
N GLU A 490 0.72 19.80 -27.90
CA GLU A 490 0.10 19.08 -29.01
C GLU A 490 -1.28 19.62 -29.42
N GLY A 491 -1.91 20.42 -28.54
CA GLY A 491 -3.27 20.93 -28.72
C GLY A 491 -4.36 19.96 -28.24
N GLY A 492 -5.53 20.51 -27.96
CA GLY A 492 -6.69 19.73 -27.48
C GLY A 492 -6.65 19.35 -25.99
N ALA A 493 -5.70 19.87 -25.20
CA ALA A 493 -5.73 19.76 -23.75
C ALA A 493 -6.85 20.63 -23.17
N LEU A 494 -7.54 20.10 -22.15
CA LEU A 494 -8.54 20.82 -21.38
C LEU A 494 -7.92 21.59 -20.20
N VAL A 495 -6.75 21.16 -19.74
CA VAL A 495 -6.10 21.77 -18.59
C VAL A 495 -5.68 23.21 -18.89
N THR A 496 -6.20 24.12 -18.07
CA THR A 496 -5.89 25.55 -18.13
C THR A 496 -5.09 26.03 -16.93
N GLN A 497 -5.05 25.24 -15.86
CA GLN A 497 -4.38 25.58 -14.62
C GLN A 497 -3.64 24.38 -14.03
N VAL A 498 -2.36 24.57 -13.71
CA VAL A 498 -1.55 23.61 -12.94
C VAL A 498 -1.14 24.26 -11.62
N VAL A 499 -1.43 23.59 -10.51
CA VAL A 499 -1.17 24.07 -9.15
C VAL A 499 -0.23 23.10 -8.45
N HIS A 500 0.86 23.63 -7.87
CA HIS A 500 1.81 22.81 -7.10
C HIS A 500 1.62 23.06 -5.60
N VAL A 501 1.44 21.98 -4.85
CA VAL A 501 1.34 22.03 -3.39
C VAL A 501 2.30 21.01 -2.76
N ARG A 502 2.70 21.27 -1.52
CA ARG A 502 3.61 20.37 -0.80
C ARG A 502 2.88 19.22 -0.11
N THR A 503 1.62 19.44 0.28
CA THR A 503 0.85 18.48 1.07
C THR A 503 -0.58 18.37 0.59
N ARG A 504 -1.21 17.24 0.86
CA ARG A 504 -2.63 17.02 0.56
C ARG A 504 -3.53 18.03 1.28
N GLU A 505 -3.17 18.46 2.51
CA GLU A 505 -3.93 19.49 3.23
C GLU A 505 -4.01 20.80 2.45
N GLN A 506 -2.90 21.17 1.82
CA GLN A 506 -2.86 22.37 0.96
C GLN A 506 -3.74 22.16 -0.28
N ALA A 507 -3.73 20.97 -0.87
CA ALA A 507 -4.62 20.64 -1.98
C ALA A 507 -6.10 20.72 -1.56
N VAL A 508 -6.46 20.12 -0.43
CA VAL A 508 -7.82 20.18 0.12
C VAL A 508 -8.24 21.63 0.43
N ALA A 509 -7.34 22.43 0.99
CA ALA A 509 -7.60 23.84 1.25
C ALA A 509 -7.84 24.62 -0.05
N TRP A 510 -7.05 24.33 -1.09
CA TRP A 510 -7.23 24.93 -2.42
C TRP A 510 -8.59 24.54 -3.02
N VAL A 511 -8.94 23.26 -3.01
CA VAL A 511 -10.22 22.75 -3.50
C VAL A 511 -11.39 23.44 -2.80
N ARG A 512 -11.35 23.57 -1.47
CA ARG A 512 -12.39 24.24 -0.68
C ARG A 512 -12.53 25.74 -1.00
N ALA A 513 -11.43 26.37 -1.39
CA ALA A 513 -11.43 27.81 -1.69
C ALA A 513 -11.87 28.15 -3.13
N HIS A 514 -11.76 27.19 -4.06
CA HIS A 514 -11.90 27.47 -5.50
C HIS A 514 -13.01 26.68 -6.21
N LEU A 515 -13.44 25.54 -5.65
CA LEU A 515 -14.48 24.70 -6.25
C LEU A 515 -15.82 24.94 -5.55
N GLY A 516 -16.90 24.90 -6.31
CA GLY A 516 -18.27 25.13 -5.86
C GLY A 516 -19.25 24.08 -6.40
N ASP A 517 -20.52 24.44 -6.36
CA ASP A 517 -21.62 23.56 -6.76
C ASP A 517 -21.41 23.05 -8.19
N LEU A 518 -21.59 21.74 -8.34
CA LEU A 518 -21.46 21.02 -9.59
C LEU A 518 -20.01 20.83 -10.12
N ASP A 519 -18.98 21.38 -9.47
CA ASP A 519 -17.59 21.05 -9.79
C ASP A 519 -17.25 19.64 -9.28
N THR A 520 -16.42 18.91 -10.03
CA THR A 520 -15.98 17.55 -9.64
C THR A 520 -14.49 17.54 -9.34
N VAL A 521 -14.09 16.92 -8.24
CA VAL A 521 -12.68 16.69 -7.90
C VAL A 521 -12.37 15.21 -7.73
N LEU A 522 -11.37 14.75 -8.44
CA LEU A 522 -10.78 13.42 -8.27
C LEU A 522 -9.54 13.52 -7.38
N TYR A 523 -9.55 12.84 -6.25
CA TYR A 523 -8.35 12.54 -5.48
C TYR A 523 -7.80 11.19 -5.96
N GLU A 524 -6.80 11.26 -6.83
CA GLU A 524 -6.14 10.11 -7.42
C GLU A 524 -4.85 9.85 -6.66
N ASN A 525 -4.79 8.74 -5.94
CA ASN A 525 -3.73 8.34 -5.04
C ASN A 525 -3.54 9.25 -3.81
N ASP A 526 -2.98 8.68 -2.77
CA ASP A 526 -2.41 9.40 -1.63
C ASP A 526 -1.10 8.72 -1.27
N LEU A 527 0.01 9.40 -1.56
CA LEU A 527 1.31 8.82 -1.25
C LEU A 527 1.47 8.67 0.24
N PRO A 528 2.05 7.56 0.63
CA PRO A 528 2.53 7.39 1.98
C PRO A 528 3.46 8.56 2.39
N ASP A 529 3.35 9.01 3.64
CA ASP A 529 4.09 10.17 4.20
C ASP A 529 5.63 10.12 4.04
N HIS A 530 6.16 9.04 3.49
CA HIS A 530 7.60 8.85 3.30
C HIS A 530 8.09 9.19 1.88
N PHE A 531 7.18 9.55 0.99
CA PHE A 531 7.56 10.12 -0.29
C PHE A 531 7.49 11.65 -0.18
N PRO A 532 8.62 12.36 -0.31
CA PRO A 532 8.69 13.82 -0.18
C PRO A 532 8.00 14.59 -1.31
#